data_7d587410403402c73ced0ad6c67cfc8f
#
_entry.id   7d587410403402c73ced0ad6c67cfc8f
#
_cell.length_a   1.000
_cell.length_b   1.000
_cell.length_c   1.000
_cell.angle_alpha   90.00
_cell.angle_beta   90.00
_cell.angle_gamma   90.00
#
_symmetry.space_group_name_H-M   'P 1'
#
loop_
_entity.id
_entity.type
_entity.pdbx_description
1 polymer ?
#
loop_
_entity_poly.entity_id
_entity_poly.type
_entity_poly.pdbx_seq_one_letter_code
_entity_poly.pdbx_strand_id
1 'polypeptide(L)'
;MNKWTQRANKVGKTFHRVSTATIATATLLVGTSAWAELGEPEIEELKFGFIKLTDMAPLAVAYEKGFFEDEGLYVTLEAQANWKVLLDRVIDGELDGAHMLAGQPLGATIGIGTKAEVITAFSMDLNGNAITVSNNTWDAMKPHIPKQADGKPVHPIKADALKPVVEGYLDEGKPFNMGMVFPVSTHNYELRYWLAAGGIHPGYYAPKSGDNSGQVDADVLLSVTPPPQMPATMEAGTIEGYCVGEPWNQQAVFKGIGVPVVTDYEIWKNNPEKVFGVSKSWAEENPNTHIRVVKALIRAAHWLDENNNANRQEAVKMLSKSAYVGADAEVIANSMTGTFEYEKGDKRDVPDFNVFFRHNATYPYYSDAIWYLTQMRRWGQIADSQDDQWYMDIAKEVYRPDIYQQAAEALVEDGVLTSKDFPDFKNEDGFRAPQTHFIDNIVYDGTKPNEYLKKFSIGLKGNDKV
;
A
#
# COMPACT_ATOMS: atom_id res chain seq x y z
N MET A 1 -16.12 60.18 48.42
CA MET A 1 -16.15 60.42 49.87
C MET A 1 -15.17 59.46 50.52
N ASN A 2 -14.19 60.09 51.11
CA ASN A 2 -13.33 59.81 52.30
C ASN A 2 -12.41 58.55 52.21
N LYS A 3 -11.09 58.75 52.07
CA LYS A 3 -10.06 59.29 53.04
C LYS A 3 -9.89 58.32 54.21
N TRP A 4 -8.74 57.83 54.62
CA TRP A 4 -7.47 58.42 55.09
C TRP A 4 -6.56 57.26 55.55
N THR A 5 -5.36 57.16 55.59
CA THR A 5 -4.02 57.77 55.69
C THR A 5 -3.08 56.82 56.43
N GLN A 6 -1.90 56.77 55.88
CA GLN A 6 -0.54 56.68 56.46
C GLN A 6 -0.34 56.47 57.98
N ARG A 7 0.64 55.65 58.28
CA ARG A 7 1.83 56.12 59.09
C ARG A 7 3.03 55.15 59.04
N ALA A 8 4.17 55.75 58.74
CA ALA A 8 5.52 55.16 58.86
C ALA A 8 5.95 55.21 60.34
N ASN A 9 6.91 54.39 60.71
CA ASN A 9 8.07 54.84 61.48
C ASN A 9 9.21 53.85 61.54
N LYS A 10 10.39 54.43 61.54
CA LYS A 10 11.77 53.97 61.46
C LYS A 10 12.27 53.29 62.73
N VAL A 11 13.53 52.76 62.52
CA VAL A 11 14.67 52.53 63.44
C VAL A 11 14.93 51.03 63.67
N GLY A 12 16.09 50.46 63.41
CA GLY A 12 17.46 50.83 63.61
C GLY A 12 18.41 49.68 63.18
N LYS A 13 19.62 50.00 62.82
CA LYS A 13 20.74 49.19 62.35
C LYS A 13 21.29 48.27 63.44
N THR A 14 21.69 47.04 63.07
CA THR A 14 22.89 46.42 63.64
C THR A 14 23.50 45.43 62.65
N PHE A 15 24.76 45.58 62.28
CA PHE A 15 25.54 44.77 61.41
C PHE A 15 26.01 43.50 62.18
N HIS A 16 25.77 42.31 61.61
CA HIS A 16 26.61 41.13 61.91
C HIS A 16 26.96 40.45 60.57
N ARG A 17 28.28 40.39 60.31
CA ARG A 17 28.88 39.60 59.24
C ARG A 17 28.80 38.13 59.61
N VAL A 18 28.12 37.36 58.75
CA VAL A 18 28.25 35.89 58.77
C VAL A 18 28.65 35.49 57.33
N SER A 19 29.78 34.80 57.27
CA SER A 19 30.35 34.25 56.04
C SER A 19 29.44 33.15 55.53
N THR A 20 28.91 33.31 54.33
CA THR A 20 28.12 32.27 53.63
C THR A 20 29.05 31.49 52.71
N ALA A 21 29.26 30.23 53.02
CA ALA A 21 29.84 29.25 52.12
C ALA A 21 28.82 28.96 51.00
N THR A 22 29.17 29.28 49.76
CA THR A 22 28.36 29.00 48.57
C THR A 22 28.51 27.51 48.23
N ILE A 23 27.52 26.70 48.56
CA ILE A 23 27.40 25.36 48.03
C ILE A 23 26.76 25.52 46.64
N ALA A 24 27.57 25.32 45.58
CA ALA A 24 27.12 25.21 44.24
C ALA A 24 26.43 23.85 44.06
N THR A 25 25.12 23.81 44.16
CA THR A 25 24.32 22.67 43.75
C THR A 25 24.29 22.65 42.22
N ALA A 26 25.10 21.78 41.61
CA ALA A 26 24.99 21.47 40.19
C ALA A 26 23.68 20.68 39.96
N THR A 27 22.64 21.37 39.55
CA THR A 27 21.44 20.72 39.04
C THR A 27 21.82 20.10 37.70
N LEU A 28 22.01 18.79 37.66
CA LEU A 28 22.00 18.03 36.42
C LEU A 28 20.60 18.17 35.80
N LEU A 29 20.50 19.04 34.84
CA LEU A 29 19.39 19.01 33.87
C LEU A 29 19.57 17.71 33.05
N VAL A 30 18.96 16.61 33.54
CA VAL A 30 18.63 15.50 32.70
C VAL A 30 17.62 16.05 31.73
N GLY A 31 18.07 16.32 30.53
CA GLY A 31 17.19 16.62 29.41
C GLY A 31 16.33 15.39 29.11
N THR A 32 15.21 15.26 29.79
CA THR A 32 14.10 14.49 29.26
C THR A 32 13.66 15.24 28.02
N SER A 33 13.84 14.65 26.85
CA SER A 33 13.11 15.07 25.64
C SER A 33 11.63 14.91 26.01
N ALA A 34 11.02 15.95 26.55
CA ALA A 34 9.58 16.02 26.66
C ALA A 34 9.06 16.11 25.25
N TRP A 35 8.69 14.97 24.68
CA TRP A 35 7.82 14.97 23.50
C TRP A 35 6.59 15.74 23.89
N ALA A 36 6.18 16.69 23.06
CA ALA A 36 4.94 17.42 23.30
C ALA A 36 3.81 16.39 23.27
N GLU A 37 3.02 16.35 24.34
CA GLU A 37 1.78 15.56 24.39
C GLU A 37 0.99 15.83 23.10
N LEU A 38 0.52 14.75 22.44
CA LEU A 38 -0.24 14.88 21.20
C LEU A 38 -1.48 15.75 21.44
N GLY A 39 -1.62 16.84 20.68
CA GLY A 39 -2.73 17.80 20.83
C GLY A 39 -4.09 17.14 20.56
N GLU A 40 -5.17 17.83 20.95
CA GLU A 40 -6.51 17.45 20.56
C GLU A 40 -6.65 17.40 19.02
N PRO A 41 -7.54 16.57 18.46
CA PRO A 41 -7.76 16.54 17.03
C PRO A 41 -8.32 17.90 16.55
N GLU A 42 -7.86 18.38 15.40
CA GLU A 42 -8.36 19.64 14.79
C GLU A 42 -9.78 19.44 14.27
N ILE A 43 -10.10 18.23 13.80
CA ILE A 43 -11.45 17.79 13.40
C ILE A 43 -11.71 16.39 13.94
N GLU A 44 -12.92 16.16 14.42
CA GLU A 44 -13.31 14.88 15.03
C GLU A 44 -14.15 14.02 14.07
N GLU A 45 -14.98 14.64 13.23
CA GLU A 45 -15.83 13.93 12.25
C GLU A 45 -15.10 13.78 10.94
N LEU A 46 -14.87 12.54 10.50
CA LEU A 46 -14.06 12.21 9.35
C LEU A 46 -14.80 11.27 8.38
N LYS A 47 -14.48 11.39 7.12
CA LYS A 47 -15.05 10.58 6.06
C LYS A 47 -13.93 9.93 5.23
N PHE A 48 -13.85 8.59 5.22
CA PHE A 48 -12.84 7.84 4.51
C PHE A 48 -13.44 6.99 3.39
N GLY A 49 -12.79 7.05 2.22
CA GLY A 49 -13.16 6.25 1.06
C GLY A 49 -12.43 4.91 1.01
N PHE A 50 -13.08 3.90 0.42
CA PHE A 50 -12.44 2.61 0.15
C PHE A 50 -13.02 1.92 -1.07
N ILE A 51 -12.28 0.97 -1.64
CA ILE A 51 -12.76 0.03 -2.66
C ILE A 51 -13.03 -1.31 -1.98
N LYS A 52 -14.03 -2.05 -2.47
CA LYS A 52 -14.47 -3.35 -1.93
C LYS A 52 -13.44 -4.45 -2.20
N LEU A 53 -12.41 -4.49 -1.37
CA LEU A 53 -11.28 -5.41 -1.38
C LEU A 53 -10.93 -5.79 0.07
N THR A 54 -10.31 -6.94 0.28
CA THR A 54 -9.94 -7.40 1.63
C THR A 54 -8.84 -6.55 2.28
N ASP A 55 -8.02 -5.89 1.48
CA ASP A 55 -6.94 -5.01 1.92
C ASP A 55 -7.42 -3.69 2.57
N MET A 56 -8.73 -3.37 2.49
CA MET A 56 -9.32 -2.31 3.29
C MET A 56 -9.53 -2.71 4.78
N ALA A 57 -9.17 -3.94 5.16
CA ALA A 57 -9.40 -4.48 6.49
C ALA A 57 -8.93 -3.57 7.64
N PRO A 58 -7.78 -2.88 7.59
CA PRO A 58 -7.40 -1.97 8.68
C PRO A 58 -8.44 -0.87 8.95
N LEU A 59 -9.10 -0.33 7.92
CA LEU A 59 -10.18 0.65 8.09
C LEU A 59 -11.41 0.03 8.77
N ALA A 60 -11.85 -1.15 8.29
CA ALA A 60 -13.00 -1.84 8.84
C ALA A 60 -12.77 -2.24 10.30
N VAL A 61 -11.58 -2.77 10.62
CA VAL A 61 -11.21 -3.18 11.98
C VAL A 61 -11.10 -1.97 12.91
N ALA A 62 -10.45 -0.88 12.48
CA ALA A 62 -10.36 0.34 13.29
C ALA A 62 -11.75 0.90 13.64
N TYR A 63 -12.68 0.86 12.70
CA TYR A 63 -14.07 1.25 12.91
C TYR A 63 -14.81 0.28 13.84
N GLU A 64 -14.83 -1.02 13.54
CA GLU A 64 -15.63 -2.01 14.29
C GLU A 64 -15.09 -2.29 15.71
N LYS A 65 -13.79 -2.06 15.93
CA LYS A 65 -13.14 -2.25 17.25
C LYS A 65 -13.11 -0.97 18.08
N GLY A 66 -13.59 0.16 17.56
CA GLY A 66 -13.62 1.44 18.27
C GLY A 66 -12.24 2.12 18.38
N PHE A 67 -11.27 1.75 17.52
CA PHE A 67 -9.92 2.34 17.61
C PHE A 67 -9.89 3.80 17.16
N PHE A 68 -10.80 4.22 16.29
CA PHE A 68 -10.98 5.63 15.95
C PHE A 68 -11.56 6.42 17.11
N GLU A 69 -12.61 5.88 17.77
CA GLU A 69 -13.26 6.52 18.91
C GLU A 69 -12.31 6.64 20.11
N ASP A 70 -11.42 5.66 20.32
CA ASP A 70 -10.38 5.73 21.35
C ASP A 70 -9.41 6.92 21.13
N GLU A 71 -9.24 7.35 19.87
CA GLU A 71 -8.43 8.51 19.48
C GLU A 71 -9.26 9.80 19.38
N GLY A 72 -10.54 9.79 19.79
CA GLY A 72 -11.45 10.94 19.72
C GLY A 72 -11.96 11.25 18.31
N LEU A 73 -11.99 10.25 17.41
CA LEU A 73 -12.37 10.41 16.01
C LEU A 73 -13.67 9.66 15.71
N TYR A 74 -14.57 10.30 14.98
CA TYR A 74 -15.86 9.73 14.54
C TYR A 74 -15.84 9.56 13.02
N VAL A 75 -15.57 8.34 12.58
CA VAL A 75 -15.30 8.03 11.17
C VAL A 75 -16.53 7.47 10.46
N THR A 76 -16.79 7.95 9.27
CA THR A 76 -17.72 7.34 8.30
C THR A 76 -16.92 6.69 7.18
N LEU A 77 -17.20 5.43 6.86
CA LEU A 77 -16.56 4.70 5.77
C LEU A 77 -17.50 4.65 4.55
N GLU A 78 -17.01 5.10 3.39
CA GLU A 78 -17.77 5.16 2.15
C GLU A 78 -17.13 4.32 1.04
N ALA A 79 -17.84 3.29 0.56
CA ALA A 79 -17.42 2.52 -0.61
C ALA A 79 -17.49 3.37 -1.87
N GLN A 80 -16.42 3.34 -2.68
CA GLN A 80 -16.31 4.08 -3.92
C GLN A 80 -16.45 3.15 -5.14
N ALA A 81 -16.90 3.71 -6.27
CA ALA A 81 -17.16 2.95 -7.50
C ALA A 81 -15.88 2.45 -8.19
N ASN A 82 -14.81 3.22 -8.14
CA ASN A 82 -13.52 2.93 -8.75
C ASN A 82 -12.43 3.84 -8.18
N TRP A 83 -11.16 3.53 -8.54
CA TRP A 83 -9.99 4.23 -8.04
C TRP A 83 -9.90 5.69 -8.47
N LYS A 84 -10.41 6.05 -9.66
CA LYS A 84 -10.41 7.45 -10.11
C LYS A 84 -11.35 8.30 -9.27
N VAL A 85 -12.59 7.84 -9.09
CA VAL A 85 -13.58 8.55 -8.25
C VAL A 85 -13.08 8.71 -6.83
N LEU A 86 -12.46 7.68 -6.26
CA LEU A 86 -11.89 7.73 -4.92
C LEU A 86 -10.81 8.81 -4.80
N LEU A 87 -9.86 8.84 -5.74
CA LEU A 87 -8.78 9.84 -5.77
C LEU A 87 -9.33 11.26 -5.95
N ASP A 88 -10.23 11.46 -6.92
CA ASP A 88 -10.82 12.78 -7.20
C ASP A 88 -11.52 13.33 -5.94
N ARG A 89 -12.29 12.49 -5.22
CA ARG A 89 -13.00 12.91 -4.01
C ARG A 89 -12.07 13.27 -2.84
N VAL A 90 -10.87 12.67 -2.75
CA VAL A 90 -9.85 13.10 -1.77
C VAL A 90 -9.24 14.43 -2.20
N ILE A 91 -8.95 14.60 -3.48
CA ILE A 91 -8.39 15.86 -4.02
C ILE A 91 -9.36 17.02 -3.82
N ASP A 92 -10.65 16.79 -4.06
CA ASP A 92 -11.71 17.79 -3.95
C ASP A 92 -12.15 18.06 -2.48
N GLY A 93 -11.61 17.32 -1.51
CA GLY A 93 -11.93 17.45 -0.09
C GLY A 93 -13.31 16.89 0.30
N GLU A 94 -13.92 16.07 -0.55
CA GLU A 94 -15.16 15.35 -0.21
C GLU A 94 -14.90 14.14 0.70
N LEU A 95 -13.68 13.62 0.69
CA LEU A 95 -13.14 12.61 1.58
C LEU A 95 -11.90 13.18 2.27
N ASP A 96 -11.79 12.98 3.57
CA ASP A 96 -10.63 13.38 4.38
C ASP A 96 -9.41 12.49 4.10
N GLY A 97 -9.65 11.24 3.71
CA GLY A 97 -8.62 10.29 3.34
C GLY A 97 -9.22 9.04 2.70
N ALA A 98 -8.37 8.16 2.21
CA ALA A 98 -8.84 6.95 1.56
C ALA A 98 -7.81 5.82 1.52
N HIS A 99 -8.33 4.60 1.47
CA HIS A 99 -7.65 3.41 1.00
C HIS A 99 -7.27 3.60 -0.47
N MET A 100 -5.98 3.72 -0.77
CA MET A 100 -5.46 4.02 -2.11
C MET A 100 -4.50 2.94 -2.59
N LEU A 101 -4.38 2.82 -3.90
CA LEU A 101 -3.25 2.11 -4.53
C LEU A 101 -1.95 2.83 -4.17
N ALA A 102 -0.90 2.10 -3.80
CA ALA A 102 0.37 2.70 -3.36
C ALA A 102 1.01 3.63 -4.42
N GLY A 103 0.76 3.38 -5.70
CA GLY A 103 1.20 4.25 -6.78
C GLY A 103 0.35 5.49 -7.02
N GLN A 104 -0.88 5.60 -6.48
CA GLN A 104 -1.77 6.73 -6.76
C GLN A 104 -1.25 8.07 -6.22
N PRO A 105 -0.78 8.19 -4.96
CA PRO A 105 -0.19 9.44 -4.48
C PRO A 105 1.02 9.89 -5.32
N LEU A 106 1.87 8.94 -5.70
CA LEU A 106 3.04 9.20 -6.54
C LEU A 106 2.62 9.67 -7.94
N GLY A 107 1.70 8.96 -8.58
CA GLY A 107 1.18 9.31 -9.89
C GLY A 107 0.51 10.69 -9.91
N ALA A 108 -0.29 11.02 -8.90
CA ALA A 108 -0.91 12.33 -8.75
C ALA A 108 0.16 13.44 -8.58
N THR A 109 1.16 13.23 -7.74
CA THR A 109 2.23 14.21 -7.49
C THR A 109 3.04 14.52 -8.75
N ILE A 110 3.37 13.50 -9.58
CA ILE A 110 4.11 13.72 -10.82
C ILE A 110 3.22 14.02 -12.05
N GLY A 111 1.90 13.99 -11.89
CA GLY A 111 0.93 14.39 -12.92
C GLY A 111 0.57 13.29 -13.94
N ILE A 112 0.62 12.03 -13.53
CA ILE A 112 0.06 10.93 -14.33
C ILE A 112 -1.47 10.91 -14.11
N GLY A 113 -2.22 11.34 -15.12
CA GLY A 113 -3.65 11.61 -15.00
C GLY A 113 -3.92 12.97 -14.38
N THR A 114 -4.50 13.02 -13.18
CA THR A 114 -4.74 14.26 -12.43
C THR A 114 -3.48 14.65 -11.67
N LYS A 115 -3.08 15.93 -11.72
CA LYS A 115 -1.97 16.45 -10.92
C LYS A 115 -2.49 17.03 -9.61
N ALA A 116 -2.05 16.48 -8.49
CA ALA A 116 -2.39 16.95 -7.15
C ALA A 116 -1.34 16.48 -6.12
N GLU A 117 -1.22 17.20 -5.02
CA GLU A 117 -0.34 16.83 -3.91
C GLU A 117 -1.10 15.92 -2.95
N VAL A 118 -0.81 14.62 -3.02
CA VAL A 118 -1.37 13.57 -2.15
C VAL A 118 -0.20 12.87 -1.46
N ILE A 119 -0.33 12.65 -0.16
CA ILE A 119 0.70 12.01 0.66
C ILE A 119 0.17 10.79 1.39
N THR A 120 1.08 9.94 1.86
CA THR A 120 0.75 8.83 2.76
C THR A 120 1.74 8.73 3.91
N ALA A 121 1.21 8.48 5.09
CA ALA A 121 1.98 8.16 6.30
C ALA A 121 1.77 6.72 6.76
N PHE A 122 1.03 5.90 6.00
CA PHE A 122 0.67 4.55 6.42
C PHE A 122 0.53 3.62 5.20
N SER A 123 1.37 2.59 5.14
CA SER A 123 1.18 1.45 4.24
C SER A 123 0.15 0.51 4.85
N MET A 124 -0.85 0.08 4.07
CA MET A 124 -1.99 -0.68 4.62
C MET A 124 -1.72 -2.17 4.69
N ASP A 125 -0.92 -2.69 3.75
CA ASP A 125 -0.63 -4.12 3.67
C ASP A 125 0.57 -4.43 2.76
N LEU A 126 0.99 -5.70 2.82
CA LEU A 126 1.88 -6.33 1.86
C LEU A 126 1.16 -7.48 1.18
N ASN A 127 1.43 -7.69 -0.10
CA ASN A 127 0.85 -8.74 -0.93
C ASN A 127 -0.69 -8.61 -1.04
N GLY A 128 -1.40 -9.71 -1.34
CA GLY A 128 -2.87 -9.74 -1.35
C GLY A 128 -3.49 -9.72 -2.73
N ASN A 129 -2.69 -9.75 -3.79
CA ASN A 129 -3.14 -9.82 -5.18
C ASN A 129 -2.81 -11.19 -5.81
N ALA A 130 -3.48 -11.48 -6.93
CA ALA A 130 -3.12 -12.59 -7.80
C ALA A 130 -3.45 -12.28 -9.26
N ILE A 131 -2.81 -13.02 -10.16
CA ILE A 131 -3.16 -13.05 -11.58
C ILE A 131 -4.01 -14.30 -11.80
N THR A 132 -5.26 -14.09 -12.24
CA THR A 132 -6.23 -15.13 -12.57
C THR A 132 -6.44 -15.16 -14.09
N VAL A 133 -6.51 -16.36 -14.66
CA VAL A 133 -6.84 -16.58 -16.07
C VAL A 133 -8.14 -17.36 -16.22
N SER A 134 -8.81 -17.23 -17.36
CA SER A 134 -10.01 -17.99 -17.68
C SER A 134 -9.72 -19.49 -17.78
N ASN A 135 -10.74 -20.34 -17.62
CA ASN A 135 -10.56 -21.78 -17.74
C ASN A 135 -10.00 -22.17 -19.12
N ASN A 136 -10.42 -21.49 -20.19
CA ASN A 136 -9.91 -21.77 -21.54
C ASN A 136 -8.42 -21.46 -21.64
N THR A 137 -7.99 -20.32 -21.10
CA THR A 137 -6.57 -19.94 -21.03
C THR A 137 -5.80 -20.91 -20.15
N TRP A 138 -6.34 -21.30 -19.01
CA TRP A 138 -5.73 -22.28 -18.11
C TRP A 138 -5.51 -23.63 -18.79
N ASP A 139 -6.51 -24.15 -19.47
CA ASP A 139 -6.41 -25.43 -20.18
C ASP A 139 -5.36 -25.38 -21.31
N ALA A 140 -5.23 -24.24 -22.00
CA ALA A 140 -4.21 -24.02 -23.00
C ALA A 140 -2.80 -23.86 -22.41
N MET A 141 -2.66 -23.33 -21.20
CA MET A 141 -1.39 -23.18 -20.48
C MET A 141 -0.87 -24.51 -19.88
N LYS A 142 -1.78 -25.37 -19.38
CA LYS A 142 -1.43 -26.61 -18.65
C LYS A 142 -0.33 -27.47 -19.29
N PRO A 143 -0.27 -27.68 -20.62
CA PRO A 143 0.77 -28.47 -21.26
C PRO A 143 2.17 -27.88 -21.11
N HIS A 144 2.28 -26.59 -20.83
CA HIS A 144 3.54 -25.83 -20.74
C HIS A 144 4.00 -25.62 -19.29
N ILE A 145 3.23 -26.09 -18.29
CA ILE A 145 3.53 -25.91 -16.87
C ILE A 145 4.19 -27.16 -16.30
N PRO A 146 5.36 -27.03 -15.63
CA PRO A 146 5.97 -28.13 -14.89
C PRO A 146 5.03 -28.68 -13.81
N LYS A 147 5.05 -30.00 -13.60
CA LYS A 147 4.23 -30.67 -12.60
C LYS A 147 5.07 -31.26 -11.48
N GLN A 148 4.52 -31.25 -10.27
CA GLN A 148 5.03 -31.97 -9.11
C GLN A 148 4.77 -33.47 -9.26
N ALA A 149 5.35 -34.29 -8.37
CA ALA A 149 5.16 -35.73 -8.37
C ALA A 149 3.69 -36.18 -8.17
N ASP A 150 2.88 -35.36 -7.50
CA ASP A 150 1.45 -35.59 -7.28
C ASP A 150 0.58 -35.07 -8.44
N GLY A 151 1.21 -34.52 -9.50
CA GLY A 151 0.52 -34.01 -10.69
C GLY A 151 0.08 -32.55 -10.60
N LYS A 152 0.23 -31.90 -9.45
CA LYS A 152 -0.09 -30.48 -9.27
C LYS A 152 0.92 -29.57 -9.99
N PRO A 153 0.49 -28.35 -10.41
CA PRO A 153 1.41 -27.37 -10.97
C PRO A 153 2.53 -27.01 -9.99
N VAL A 154 3.74 -26.81 -10.53
CA VAL A 154 4.85 -26.20 -9.79
C VAL A 154 4.63 -24.70 -9.75
N HIS A 155 4.63 -24.09 -8.57
CA HIS A 155 4.58 -22.65 -8.37
C HIS A 155 5.95 -22.07 -7.99
N PRO A 156 6.23 -20.81 -8.38
CA PRO A 156 5.39 -19.89 -9.16
C PRO A 156 5.24 -20.31 -10.62
N ILE A 157 4.05 -20.16 -11.20
CA ILE A 157 3.85 -20.35 -12.63
C ILE A 157 4.35 -19.09 -13.35
N LYS A 158 5.34 -19.25 -14.23
CA LYS A 158 5.90 -18.14 -15.00
C LYS A 158 5.09 -17.90 -16.27
N ALA A 159 5.12 -16.67 -16.79
CA ALA A 159 4.38 -16.28 -17.98
C ALA A 159 4.91 -16.89 -19.29
N ASP A 160 6.07 -17.55 -19.26
CA ASP A 160 6.53 -18.35 -20.41
C ASP A 160 5.55 -19.49 -20.75
N ALA A 161 4.79 -20.01 -19.76
CA ALA A 161 3.70 -20.97 -20.01
C ALA A 161 2.48 -20.32 -20.70
N LEU A 162 2.27 -19.02 -20.57
CA LEU A 162 1.22 -18.29 -21.28
C LEU A 162 1.63 -17.91 -22.70
N LYS A 163 2.93 -17.77 -22.97
CA LYS A 163 3.45 -17.24 -24.24
C LYS A 163 2.91 -17.97 -25.48
N PRO A 164 2.91 -19.31 -25.56
CA PRO A 164 2.34 -20.01 -26.71
C PRO A 164 0.85 -19.75 -26.94
N VAL A 165 0.11 -19.48 -25.86
CA VAL A 165 -1.33 -19.15 -25.93
C VAL A 165 -1.50 -17.76 -26.56
N VAL A 166 -0.73 -16.77 -26.10
CA VAL A 166 -0.74 -15.41 -26.67
C VAL A 166 -0.35 -15.42 -28.14
N GLU A 167 0.75 -16.13 -28.49
CA GLU A 167 1.21 -16.29 -29.88
C GLU A 167 0.10 -16.89 -30.76
N GLY A 168 -0.63 -17.89 -30.29
CA GLY A 168 -1.77 -18.47 -31.00
C GLY A 168 -2.88 -17.47 -31.30
N TYR A 169 -3.21 -16.60 -30.36
CA TYR A 169 -4.18 -15.51 -30.57
C TYR A 169 -3.69 -14.52 -31.64
N LEU A 170 -2.43 -14.12 -31.58
CA LEU A 170 -1.82 -13.20 -32.54
C LEU A 170 -1.75 -13.79 -33.94
N ASP A 171 -1.43 -15.09 -34.08
CA ASP A 171 -1.42 -15.80 -35.36
C ASP A 171 -2.83 -15.86 -36.00
N GLU A 172 -3.88 -15.91 -35.17
CA GLU A 172 -5.28 -15.82 -35.61
C GLU A 172 -5.74 -14.37 -35.87
N GLY A 173 -4.88 -13.38 -35.66
CA GLY A 173 -5.23 -11.95 -35.77
C GLY A 173 -6.19 -11.47 -34.68
N LYS A 174 -6.23 -12.13 -33.53
CA LYS A 174 -7.06 -11.80 -32.36
C LYS A 174 -6.21 -11.15 -31.27
N PRO A 175 -6.72 -10.11 -30.58
CA PRO A 175 -6.04 -9.58 -29.40
C PRO A 175 -6.16 -10.53 -28.21
N PHE A 176 -5.12 -10.63 -27.41
CA PHE A 176 -5.18 -11.23 -26.08
C PHE A 176 -5.38 -10.12 -25.05
N ASN A 177 -6.53 -10.09 -24.37
CA ASN A 177 -6.90 -9.00 -23.47
C ASN A 177 -6.80 -9.45 -22.01
N MET A 178 -6.21 -8.60 -21.15
CA MET A 178 -6.21 -8.82 -19.70
C MET A 178 -6.67 -7.56 -18.96
N GLY A 179 -7.26 -7.76 -17.78
CA GLY A 179 -7.75 -6.69 -16.92
C GLY A 179 -6.71 -6.26 -15.88
N MET A 180 -6.64 -4.97 -15.62
CA MET A 180 -5.95 -4.36 -14.47
C MET A 180 -6.86 -3.28 -13.88
N VAL A 181 -6.58 -2.82 -12.64
CA VAL A 181 -7.54 -1.99 -11.92
C VAL A 181 -7.35 -0.49 -12.13
N PHE A 182 -6.11 -0.06 -12.41
CA PHE A 182 -5.78 1.35 -12.65
C PHE A 182 -4.35 1.50 -13.22
N PRO A 183 -4.04 2.52 -14.05
CA PRO A 183 -2.72 2.66 -14.69
C PRO A 183 -1.54 2.78 -13.74
N VAL A 184 -1.69 3.35 -12.56
CA VAL A 184 -0.64 3.48 -11.54
C VAL A 184 -0.82 2.52 -10.36
N SER A 185 -1.38 1.33 -10.63
CA SER A 185 -1.61 0.29 -9.62
C SER A 185 -0.49 -0.75 -9.56
N THR A 186 -0.30 -1.34 -8.40
CA THR A 186 0.52 -2.55 -8.23
C THR A 186 0.08 -3.64 -9.19
N HIS A 187 -1.23 -3.87 -9.32
CA HIS A 187 -1.83 -4.84 -10.25
C HIS A 187 -1.37 -4.65 -11.71
N ASN A 188 -1.33 -3.39 -12.20
CA ASN A 188 -0.83 -3.10 -13.54
C ASN A 188 0.66 -3.40 -13.66
N TYR A 189 1.45 -3.01 -12.65
CA TYR A 189 2.90 -3.20 -12.71
C TYR A 189 3.31 -4.65 -12.51
N GLU A 190 2.64 -5.39 -11.65
CA GLU A 190 2.89 -6.82 -11.43
C GLU A 190 2.47 -7.67 -12.61
N LEU A 191 1.30 -7.37 -13.22
CA LEU A 191 0.87 -8.03 -14.44
C LEU A 191 1.89 -7.80 -15.57
N ARG A 192 2.34 -6.55 -15.77
CA ARG A 192 3.40 -6.21 -16.73
C ARG A 192 4.75 -6.87 -16.39
N TYR A 193 5.08 -6.93 -15.10
CA TYR A 193 6.31 -7.57 -14.63
C TYR A 193 6.31 -9.05 -14.93
N TRP A 194 5.22 -9.75 -14.58
CA TRP A 194 5.05 -11.18 -14.82
C TRP A 194 5.08 -11.52 -16.31
N LEU A 195 4.34 -10.80 -17.15
CA LEU A 195 4.34 -10.97 -18.60
C LEU A 195 5.75 -10.80 -19.18
N ALA A 196 6.42 -9.70 -18.84
CA ALA A 196 7.75 -9.39 -19.32
C ALA A 196 8.81 -10.42 -18.86
N ALA A 197 8.71 -10.94 -17.63
CA ALA A 197 9.58 -12.00 -17.12
C ALA A 197 9.43 -13.31 -17.91
N GLY A 198 8.25 -13.56 -18.53
CA GLY A 198 8.01 -14.68 -19.45
C GLY A 198 8.30 -14.37 -20.92
N GLY A 199 8.82 -13.17 -21.23
CA GLY A 199 9.15 -12.76 -22.60
C GLY A 199 7.94 -12.35 -23.45
N ILE A 200 6.86 -11.88 -22.81
CA ILE A 200 5.65 -11.31 -23.41
C ILE A 200 5.68 -9.79 -23.22
N HIS A 201 5.50 -9.03 -24.29
CA HIS A 201 5.52 -7.57 -24.20
C HIS A 201 4.15 -7.01 -23.77
N PRO A 202 4.05 -6.32 -22.60
CA PRO A 202 2.78 -5.82 -22.10
C PRO A 202 2.38 -4.43 -22.66
N GLY A 203 3.19 -3.86 -23.55
CA GLY A 203 3.04 -2.53 -24.14
C GLY A 203 3.68 -1.39 -23.33
N TYR A 204 3.76 -0.22 -23.98
CA TYR A 204 4.24 1.02 -23.38
C TYR A 204 3.17 2.10 -23.37
N TYR A 205 3.27 3.03 -22.42
CA TYR A 205 2.63 4.33 -22.46
C TYR A 205 3.50 5.31 -23.26
N ALA A 206 2.88 6.13 -24.09
CA ALA A 206 3.56 7.13 -24.91
C ALA A 206 2.93 8.52 -24.73
N PRO A 207 2.98 9.13 -23.52
CA PRO A 207 2.26 10.35 -23.21
C PRO A 207 2.67 11.56 -24.05
N LYS A 208 3.91 11.59 -24.57
CA LYS A 208 4.37 12.65 -25.48
C LYS A 208 3.69 12.62 -26.84
N SER A 209 3.21 11.46 -27.28
CA SER A 209 2.40 11.30 -28.49
C SER A 209 0.90 11.39 -28.21
N GLY A 210 0.51 11.56 -26.94
CA GLY A 210 -0.90 11.57 -26.51
C GLY A 210 -1.48 10.17 -26.24
N ASP A 211 -0.66 9.11 -26.32
CA ASP A 211 -1.11 7.75 -26.05
C ASP A 211 -0.87 7.35 -24.58
N ASN A 212 -1.95 7.36 -23.82
CA ASN A 212 -1.98 6.93 -22.42
C ASN A 212 -2.67 5.56 -22.25
N SER A 213 -2.80 4.76 -23.31
CA SER A 213 -3.40 3.43 -23.26
C SER A 213 -2.48 2.38 -22.64
N GLY A 214 -1.16 2.58 -22.77
CA GLY A 214 -0.14 1.61 -22.36
C GLY A 214 -0.07 0.39 -23.27
N GLN A 215 -0.48 0.51 -24.54
CA GLN A 215 -0.61 -0.60 -25.49
C GLN A 215 0.35 -0.52 -26.68
N VAL A 216 1.25 0.47 -26.71
CA VAL A 216 2.25 0.58 -27.79
C VAL A 216 3.16 -0.65 -27.78
N ASP A 217 3.28 -1.33 -28.93
CA ASP A 217 4.07 -2.56 -29.11
C ASP A 217 3.63 -3.75 -28.22
N ALA A 218 2.39 -3.82 -27.82
CA ALA A 218 1.89 -4.84 -26.90
C ALA A 218 1.56 -6.17 -27.61
N ASP A 219 2.01 -7.28 -27.03
CA ASP A 219 1.52 -8.64 -27.34
C ASP A 219 0.20 -8.91 -26.58
N VAL A 220 0.02 -8.29 -25.41
CA VAL A 220 -1.15 -8.40 -24.54
C VAL A 220 -1.71 -7.02 -24.27
N LEU A 221 -3.00 -6.82 -24.53
CA LEU A 221 -3.69 -5.55 -24.32
C LEU A 221 -4.25 -5.50 -22.89
N LEU A 222 -3.86 -4.47 -22.13
CA LEU A 222 -4.32 -4.29 -20.76
C LEU A 222 -5.40 -3.21 -20.68
N SER A 223 -6.52 -3.54 -20.02
CA SER A 223 -7.67 -2.63 -19.87
C SER A 223 -8.06 -2.43 -18.42
N VAL A 224 -8.57 -1.24 -18.08
CA VAL A 224 -9.02 -0.91 -16.72
C VAL A 224 -10.40 -1.54 -16.48
N THR A 225 -10.49 -2.32 -15.41
CA THR A 225 -11.75 -2.90 -14.92
C THR A 225 -11.84 -2.73 -13.40
N PRO A 226 -12.94 -2.23 -12.83
CA PRO A 226 -13.11 -2.15 -11.39
C PRO A 226 -13.03 -3.52 -10.72
N PRO A 227 -12.39 -3.65 -9.54
CA PRO A 227 -12.13 -4.95 -8.90
C PRO A 227 -13.35 -5.87 -8.79
N PRO A 228 -14.53 -5.45 -8.31
CA PRO A 228 -15.67 -6.35 -8.19
C PRO A 228 -16.25 -6.85 -9.52
N GLN A 229 -15.88 -6.19 -10.64
CA GLN A 229 -16.36 -6.55 -11.98
C GLN A 229 -15.43 -7.52 -12.70
N MET A 230 -14.20 -7.72 -12.22
CA MET A 230 -13.20 -8.57 -12.89
C MET A 230 -13.69 -9.99 -13.19
N PRO A 231 -14.25 -10.74 -12.22
CA PRO A 231 -14.71 -12.11 -12.50
C PRO A 231 -15.80 -12.15 -13.57
N ALA A 232 -16.78 -11.24 -13.53
CA ALA A 232 -17.87 -11.18 -14.51
C ALA A 232 -17.39 -10.77 -15.90
N THR A 233 -16.41 -9.86 -15.99
CA THR A 233 -15.81 -9.42 -17.27
C THR A 233 -15.05 -10.56 -17.95
N MET A 234 -14.35 -11.39 -17.17
CA MET A 234 -13.66 -12.58 -17.66
C MET A 234 -14.67 -13.68 -18.03
N GLU A 235 -15.71 -13.93 -17.23
CA GLU A 235 -16.77 -14.90 -17.52
C GLU A 235 -17.50 -14.57 -18.82
N ALA A 236 -17.68 -13.27 -19.11
CA ALA A 236 -18.25 -12.80 -20.36
C ALA A 236 -17.32 -12.93 -21.58
N GLY A 237 -16.06 -13.33 -21.41
CA GLY A 237 -15.07 -13.48 -22.48
C GLY A 237 -14.56 -12.15 -23.04
N THR A 238 -14.67 -11.07 -22.28
CA THR A 238 -14.13 -9.75 -22.68
C THR A 238 -12.63 -9.66 -22.41
N ILE A 239 -12.16 -10.33 -21.38
CA ILE A 239 -10.76 -10.48 -21.01
C ILE A 239 -10.44 -11.96 -20.74
N GLU A 240 -9.22 -12.39 -21.06
CA GLU A 240 -8.75 -13.76 -20.90
C GLU A 240 -8.17 -14.02 -19.50
N GLY A 241 -7.90 -12.97 -18.75
CA GLY A 241 -7.38 -12.98 -17.40
C GLY A 241 -7.26 -11.58 -16.85
N TYR A 242 -6.81 -11.47 -15.59
CA TYR A 242 -6.67 -10.18 -14.90
C TYR A 242 -5.70 -10.28 -13.72
N CYS A 243 -5.22 -9.13 -13.25
CA CYS A 243 -4.61 -8.97 -11.93
C CYS A 243 -5.54 -8.13 -11.04
N VAL A 244 -5.87 -8.64 -9.86
CA VAL A 244 -6.77 -7.97 -8.91
C VAL A 244 -6.46 -8.40 -7.47
N GLY A 245 -6.81 -7.53 -6.51
CA GLY A 245 -6.81 -7.85 -5.08
C GLY A 245 -7.94 -8.79 -4.67
N GLU A 246 -7.79 -9.43 -3.51
CA GLU A 246 -8.81 -10.32 -2.98
C GLU A 246 -10.07 -9.55 -2.50
N PRO A 247 -11.24 -10.20 -2.56
CA PRO A 247 -11.47 -11.64 -2.73
C PRO A 247 -11.78 -12.05 -4.19
N TRP A 248 -11.51 -11.24 -5.18
CA TRP A 248 -12.05 -11.41 -6.53
C TRP A 248 -11.34 -12.52 -7.33
N ASN A 249 -10.11 -12.94 -6.94
CA ASN A 249 -9.49 -14.15 -7.46
C ASN A 249 -10.17 -15.40 -6.86
N GLN A 250 -10.36 -15.43 -5.55
CA GLN A 250 -11.06 -16.53 -4.88
C GLN A 250 -12.53 -16.63 -5.31
N GLN A 251 -13.17 -15.53 -5.66
CA GLN A 251 -14.51 -15.52 -6.24
C GLN A 251 -14.55 -16.24 -7.59
N ALA A 252 -13.53 -16.10 -8.43
CA ALA A 252 -13.43 -16.83 -9.69
C ALA A 252 -13.24 -18.32 -9.48
N VAL A 253 -12.40 -18.73 -8.52
CA VAL A 253 -12.23 -20.14 -8.12
C VAL A 253 -13.52 -20.72 -7.58
N PHE A 254 -14.20 -20.01 -6.68
CA PHE A 254 -15.46 -20.43 -6.07
C PHE A 254 -16.54 -20.67 -7.12
N LYS A 255 -16.67 -19.75 -8.09
CA LYS A 255 -17.58 -19.89 -9.22
C LYS A 255 -17.14 -20.90 -10.27
N GLY A 256 -15.90 -21.38 -10.23
CA GLY A 256 -15.35 -22.29 -11.23
C GLY A 256 -15.17 -21.68 -12.62
N ILE A 257 -14.90 -20.37 -12.70
CA ILE A 257 -14.76 -19.61 -13.98
C ILE A 257 -13.32 -19.23 -14.31
N GLY A 258 -12.38 -19.40 -13.37
CA GLY A 258 -10.98 -19.05 -13.59
C GLY A 258 -10.06 -19.66 -12.55
N VAL A 259 -8.77 -19.58 -12.83
CA VAL A 259 -7.69 -20.15 -12.03
C VAL A 259 -6.62 -19.09 -11.79
N PRO A 260 -6.32 -18.74 -10.53
CA PRO A 260 -5.14 -17.97 -10.19
C PRO A 260 -3.86 -18.74 -10.56
N VAL A 261 -3.03 -18.16 -11.40
CA VAL A 261 -1.79 -18.79 -11.88
C VAL A 261 -0.56 -18.38 -11.08
N VAL A 262 -0.59 -17.20 -10.48
CA VAL A 262 0.50 -16.67 -9.67
C VAL A 262 -0.05 -15.62 -8.71
N THR A 263 0.48 -15.60 -7.49
CA THR A 263 0.22 -14.53 -6.53
C THR A 263 1.28 -13.43 -6.64
N ASP A 264 0.97 -12.23 -6.21
CA ASP A 264 1.96 -11.13 -6.11
C ASP A 264 3.10 -11.46 -5.14
N TYR A 265 2.81 -12.20 -4.06
CA TYR A 265 3.84 -12.78 -3.17
C TYR A 265 4.86 -13.64 -3.92
N GLU A 266 4.42 -14.38 -4.94
CA GLU A 266 5.30 -15.19 -5.80
C GLU A 266 6.03 -14.35 -6.86
N ILE A 267 5.45 -13.21 -7.28
CA ILE A 267 6.09 -12.27 -8.22
C ILE A 267 7.17 -11.45 -7.50
N TRP A 268 6.83 -10.88 -6.36
CA TRP A 268 7.71 -10.11 -5.49
C TRP A 268 7.31 -10.31 -4.02
N LYS A 269 8.05 -11.13 -3.32
CA LYS A 269 7.77 -11.46 -1.92
C LYS A 269 7.75 -10.22 -1.02
N ASN A 270 6.66 -10.04 -0.28
CA ASN A 270 6.41 -8.91 0.61
C ASN A 270 6.38 -7.57 -0.14
N ASN A 271 5.76 -7.54 -1.31
CA ASN A 271 5.55 -6.31 -2.04
C ASN A 271 4.55 -5.39 -1.31
N PRO A 272 4.76 -4.05 -1.31
CA PRO A 272 3.78 -3.09 -0.81
C PRO A 272 2.59 -3.02 -1.76
N GLU A 273 1.37 -2.86 -1.24
CA GLU A 273 0.21 -2.90 -2.11
C GLU A 273 -0.70 -1.69 -1.97
N LYS A 274 -1.18 -1.38 -0.77
CA LYS A 274 -2.07 -0.25 -0.51
C LYS A 274 -1.47 0.73 0.49
N VAL A 275 -1.97 1.97 0.42
CA VAL A 275 -1.64 3.02 1.37
C VAL A 275 -2.90 3.73 1.84
N PHE A 276 -2.86 4.36 3.01
CA PHE A 276 -3.85 5.34 3.40
C PHE A 276 -3.39 6.73 2.95
N GLY A 277 -4.06 7.30 1.96
CA GLY A 277 -3.70 8.57 1.36
C GLY A 277 -4.61 9.72 1.78
N VAL A 278 -4.03 10.90 1.94
CA VAL A 278 -4.70 12.16 2.25
C VAL A 278 -4.16 13.27 1.34
N SER A 279 -4.91 14.36 1.13
CA SER A 279 -4.32 15.53 0.49
C SER A 279 -3.26 16.16 1.40
N LYS A 280 -2.20 16.71 0.83
CA LYS A 280 -1.12 17.36 1.59
C LYS A 280 -1.65 18.53 2.40
N SER A 281 -2.55 19.35 1.80
CA SER A 281 -3.18 20.47 2.50
C SER A 281 -3.98 20.02 3.72
N TRP A 282 -4.77 18.94 3.59
CA TRP A 282 -5.50 18.38 4.72
C TRP A 282 -4.57 17.93 5.85
N ALA A 283 -3.47 17.27 5.52
CA ALA A 283 -2.48 16.83 6.52
C ALA A 283 -1.77 18.00 7.22
N GLU A 284 -1.50 19.09 6.50
CA GLU A 284 -0.89 20.30 7.05
C GLU A 284 -1.86 21.10 7.95
N GLU A 285 -3.15 21.08 7.63
CA GLU A 285 -4.21 21.74 8.42
C GLU A 285 -4.63 20.91 9.64
N ASN A 286 -4.45 19.58 9.62
CA ASN A 286 -4.95 18.63 10.63
C ASN A 286 -3.84 17.68 11.14
N PRO A 287 -2.69 18.17 11.61
CA PRO A 287 -1.56 17.31 11.96
C PRO A 287 -1.83 16.36 13.13
N ASN A 288 -2.51 16.80 14.20
CA ASN A 288 -2.85 15.91 15.32
C ASN A 288 -3.90 14.87 14.92
N THR A 289 -4.92 15.28 14.17
CA THR A 289 -5.94 14.37 13.62
C THR A 289 -5.28 13.30 12.76
N HIS A 290 -4.34 13.68 11.87
CA HIS A 290 -3.64 12.73 10.99
C HIS A 290 -2.83 11.70 11.79
N ILE A 291 -2.08 12.13 12.81
CA ILE A 291 -1.33 11.22 13.70
C ILE A 291 -2.30 10.26 14.41
N ARG A 292 -3.44 10.74 14.92
CA ARG A 292 -4.46 9.90 15.58
C ARG A 292 -5.09 8.88 14.63
N VAL A 293 -5.35 9.25 13.39
CA VAL A 293 -5.81 8.31 12.35
C VAL A 293 -4.76 7.21 12.12
N VAL A 294 -3.49 7.57 11.97
CA VAL A 294 -2.39 6.60 11.79
C VAL A 294 -2.26 5.69 13.02
N LYS A 295 -2.39 6.21 14.26
CA LYS A 295 -2.42 5.38 15.48
C LYS A 295 -3.53 4.33 15.43
N ALA A 296 -4.75 4.72 15.09
CA ALA A 296 -5.89 3.79 14.99
C ALA A 296 -5.66 2.70 13.93
N LEU A 297 -5.10 3.07 12.77
CA LEU A 297 -4.80 2.14 11.69
C LEU A 297 -3.65 1.17 12.04
N ILE A 298 -2.61 1.63 12.73
CA ILE A 298 -1.52 0.76 13.25
C ILE A 298 -2.11 -0.28 14.20
N ARG A 299 -2.98 0.11 15.14
CA ARG A 299 -3.64 -0.81 16.06
C ARG A 299 -4.47 -1.86 15.34
N ALA A 300 -5.20 -1.45 14.31
CA ALA A 300 -6.03 -2.35 13.50
C ALA A 300 -5.18 -3.35 12.72
N ALA A 301 -4.08 -2.89 12.11
CA ALA A 301 -3.14 -3.74 11.40
C ALA A 301 -2.46 -4.75 12.35
N HIS A 302 -2.03 -4.30 13.53
CA HIS A 302 -1.47 -5.18 14.57
C HIS A 302 -2.49 -6.26 14.98
N TRP A 303 -3.74 -5.87 15.28
CA TRP A 303 -4.80 -6.80 15.64
C TRP A 303 -5.05 -7.87 14.56
N LEU A 304 -4.98 -7.49 13.28
CA LEU A 304 -5.15 -8.41 12.16
C LEU A 304 -4.07 -9.50 12.13
N ASP A 305 -2.82 -9.19 12.46
CA ASP A 305 -1.68 -10.11 12.39
C ASP A 305 -1.33 -10.78 13.72
N GLU A 306 -1.98 -10.36 14.80
CA GLU A 306 -1.69 -10.83 16.16
C GLU A 306 -1.85 -12.35 16.29
N ASN A 307 -0.97 -12.97 17.09
CA ASN A 307 -1.02 -14.39 17.39
C ASN A 307 -1.13 -15.30 16.15
N ASN A 308 -0.32 -15.02 15.13
CA ASN A 308 -0.34 -15.77 13.85
C ASN A 308 -1.71 -15.77 13.18
N ASN A 309 -2.27 -14.58 12.96
CA ASN A 309 -3.55 -14.37 12.27
C ASN A 309 -4.78 -14.88 13.04
N ALA A 310 -4.71 -15.02 14.38
CA ALA A 310 -5.80 -15.57 15.20
C ALA A 310 -7.13 -14.81 15.02
N ASN A 311 -7.07 -13.51 14.76
CA ASN A 311 -8.25 -12.64 14.62
C ASN A 311 -8.84 -12.60 13.20
N ARG A 312 -8.19 -13.25 12.22
CA ARG A 312 -8.59 -13.17 10.81
C ARG A 312 -10.00 -13.72 10.54
N GLN A 313 -10.45 -14.74 11.28
CA GLN A 313 -11.83 -15.24 11.16
C GLN A 313 -12.88 -14.22 11.63
N GLU A 314 -12.55 -13.39 12.62
CA GLU A 314 -13.42 -12.28 13.01
C GLU A 314 -13.42 -11.19 11.95
N ALA A 315 -12.27 -10.85 11.40
CA ALA A 315 -12.13 -9.90 10.29
C ALA A 315 -12.92 -10.35 9.04
N VAL A 316 -12.89 -11.64 8.70
CA VAL A 316 -13.71 -12.23 7.61
C VAL A 316 -15.20 -11.92 7.81
N LYS A 317 -15.72 -12.09 9.04
CA LYS A 317 -17.13 -11.79 9.35
C LYS A 317 -17.45 -10.29 9.22
N MET A 318 -16.50 -9.41 9.60
CA MET A 318 -16.66 -7.97 9.39
C MET A 318 -16.71 -7.66 7.90
N LEU A 319 -15.71 -8.09 7.14
CA LEU A 319 -15.57 -7.80 5.71
C LEU A 319 -16.70 -8.37 4.85
N SER A 320 -17.33 -9.49 5.26
CA SER A 320 -18.46 -10.07 4.53
C SER A 320 -19.75 -9.25 4.61
N LYS A 321 -19.83 -8.27 5.52
CA LYS A 321 -20.96 -7.33 5.57
C LYS A 321 -21.02 -6.50 4.29
N SER A 322 -22.22 -6.22 3.79
CA SER A 322 -22.46 -5.41 2.58
C SER A 322 -21.91 -3.99 2.67
N ALA A 323 -21.77 -3.47 3.90
CA ALA A 323 -21.16 -2.18 4.18
C ALA A 323 -19.66 -2.12 3.82
N TYR A 324 -18.98 -3.25 3.78
CA TYR A 324 -17.56 -3.37 3.45
C TYR A 324 -17.36 -4.08 2.11
N VAL A 325 -16.74 -5.25 2.09
CA VAL A 325 -16.49 -6.00 0.84
C VAL A 325 -17.79 -6.61 0.30
N GLY A 326 -18.56 -7.27 1.17
CA GLY A 326 -19.85 -7.83 0.82
C GLY A 326 -19.80 -9.11 -0.03
N ALA A 327 -18.64 -9.77 -0.10
CA ALA A 327 -18.50 -11.11 -0.67
C ALA A 327 -18.80 -12.18 0.38
N ASP A 328 -19.06 -13.42 -0.05
CA ASP A 328 -19.30 -14.54 0.85
C ASP A 328 -18.12 -14.74 1.80
N ALA A 329 -18.42 -14.98 3.07
CA ALA A 329 -17.39 -15.17 4.10
C ALA A 329 -16.45 -16.34 3.79
N GLU A 330 -16.93 -17.41 3.17
CA GLU A 330 -16.12 -18.55 2.75
C GLU A 330 -15.10 -18.15 1.67
N VAL A 331 -15.52 -17.31 0.71
CA VAL A 331 -14.64 -16.78 -0.35
C VAL A 331 -13.55 -15.87 0.24
N ILE A 332 -13.94 -14.94 1.12
CA ILE A 332 -12.99 -14.06 1.81
C ILE A 332 -11.99 -14.88 2.66
N ALA A 333 -12.46 -15.90 3.37
CA ALA A 333 -11.64 -16.73 4.24
C ALA A 333 -10.52 -17.47 3.49
N ASN A 334 -10.75 -17.84 2.22
CA ASN A 334 -9.76 -18.57 1.42
C ASN A 334 -8.41 -17.87 1.26
N SER A 335 -8.36 -16.56 1.36
CA SER A 335 -7.12 -15.76 1.28
C SER A 335 -6.77 -15.04 2.59
N MET A 336 -7.78 -14.67 3.40
CA MET A 336 -7.55 -13.91 4.62
C MET A 336 -6.97 -14.73 5.78
N THR A 337 -7.10 -16.06 5.76
CA THR A 337 -6.77 -16.90 6.92
C THR A 337 -5.45 -17.67 6.80
N GLY A 338 -4.55 -17.22 5.92
CA GLY A 338 -3.23 -17.81 5.73
C GLY A 338 -3.20 -18.98 4.75
N THR A 339 -4.23 -19.09 3.92
CA THR A 339 -4.32 -20.09 2.84
C THR A 339 -4.60 -19.39 1.52
N PHE A 340 -4.45 -20.12 0.40
CA PHE A 340 -4.83 -19.65 -0.92
C PHE A 340 -5.25 -20.85 -1.78
N GLU A 341 -6.39 -20.77 -2.46
CA GLU A 341 -6.87 -21.80 -3.36
C GLU A 341 -6.58 -21.40 -4.80
N TYR A 342 -5.71 -22.16 -5.48
CA TYR A 342 -5.32 -21.90 -6.88
C TYR A 342 -6.34 -22.48 -7.87
N GLU A 343 -6.53 -23.77 -7.87
CA GLU A 343 -7.60 -24.46 -8.60
C GLU A 343 -8.54 -25.07 -7.58
N LYS A 344 -9.80 -25.26 -7.90
CA LYS A 344 -10.78 -25.82 -6.96
C LYS A 344 -10.30 -27.17 -6.40
N GLY A 345 -10.07 -27.20 -5.09
CA GLY A 345 -9.48 -28.35 -4.37
C GLY A 345 -7.96 -28.29 -4.23
N ASP A 346 -7.24 -27.32 -4.84
CA ASP A 346 -5.81 -27.10 -4.61
C ASP A 346 -5.59 -25.91 -3.68
N LYS A 347 -6.03 -26.07 -2.44
CA LYS A 347 -5.82 -25.09 -1.37
C LYS A 347 -4.47 -25.34 -0.70
N ARG A 348 -3.65 -24.30 -0.61
CA ARG A 348 -2.29 -24.36 -0.05
C ARG A 348 -2.14 -23.40 1.13
N ASP A 349 -1.22 -23.72 2.04
CA ASP A 349 -0.83 -22.81 3.12
C ASP A 349 0.07 -21.71 2.55
N VAL A 350 -0.35 -20.46 2.68
CA VAL A 350 0.38 -19.24 2.30
C VAL A 350 0.15 -18.20 3.40
N PRO A 351 0.77 -18.36 4.57
CA PRO A 351 0.47 -17.53 5.75
C PRO A 351 0.76 -16.04 5.55
N ASP A 352 1.67 -15.71 4.63
CA ASP A 352 2.03 -14.33 4.29
C ASP A 352 1.39 -13.87 2.96
N PHE A 353 0.33 -14.54 2.49
CA PHE A 353 -0.39 -14.09 1.29
C PHE A 353 -0.90 -12.65 1.41
N ASN A 354 -1.40 -12.27 2.57
CA ASN A 354 -1.77 -10.88 2.86
C ASN A 354 -1.34 -10.54 4.30
N VAL A 355 -0.42 -9.59 4.43
CA VAL A 355 0.20 -9.18 5.70
C VAL A 355 -0.16 -7.73 5.98
N PHE A 356 -0.64 -7.46 7.21
CA PHE A 356 -1.07 -6.10 7.59
C PHE A 356 -0.10 -5.41 8.54
N PHE A 357 0.66 -6.16 9.35
CA PHE A 357 1.56 -5.57 10.35
C PHE A 357 2.96 -6.18 10.35
N ARG A 358 3.06 -7.52 10.26
CA ARG A 358 4.37 -8.20 10.24
C ARG A 358 5.25 -7.65 9.12
N HIS A 359 6.58 -7.84 9.24
CA HIS A 359 7.57 -7.40 8.25
C HIS A 359 7.58 -5.87 8.04
N ASN A 360 7.19 -5.11 9.09
CA ASN A 360 7.02 -3.65 9.03
C ASN A 360 6.08 -3.23 7.89
N ALA A 361 4.99 -3.98 7.69
CA ALA A 361 4.04 -3.76 6.60
C ALA A 361 3.43 -2.35 6.61
N THR A 362 3.27 -1.76 7.80
CA THR A 362 2.64 -0.45 7.97
C THR A 362 3.58 0.74 7.77
N TYR A 363 4.90 0.50 7.79
CA TYR A 363 5.87 1.59 7.62
C TYR A 363 6.02 1.99 6.15
N PRO A 364 5.81 3.28 5.80
CA PRO A 364 5.86 3.73 4.40
C PRO A 364 7.31 3.98 3.95
N TYR A 365 7.98 2.92 3.48
CA TYR A 365 9.36 2.98 3.03
C TYR A 365 9.53 3.81 1.75
N TYR A 366 10.55 4.66 1.69
CA TYR A 366 10.93 5.36 0.46
C TYR A 366 11.31 4.39 -0.66
N SER A 367 11.99 3.30 -0.32
CA SER A 367 12.34 2.26 -1.30
C SER A 367 11.09 1.66 -1.98
N ASP A 368 9.98 1.52 -1.25
CA ASP A 368 8.73 1.03 -1.81
C ASP A 368 8.16 2.03 -2.84
N ALA A 369 8.14 3.33 -2.49
CA ALA A 369 7.74 4.41 -3.41
C ALA A 369 8.62 4.44 -4.68
N ILE A 370 9.93 4.31 -4.52
CA ILE A 370 10.90 4.33 -5.63
C ILE A 370 10.66 3.15 -6.58
N TRP A 371 10.27 1.97 -6.08
CA TRP A 371 9.94 0.86 -6.96
C TRP A 371 8.80 1.23 -7.93
N TYR A 372 7.72 1.85 -7.44
CA TYR A 372 6.61 2.31 -8.30
C TYR A 372 7.09 3.31 -9.35
N LEU A 373 7.91 4.27 -8.97
CA LEU A 373 8.47 5.26 -9.90
C LEU A 373 9.36 4.58 -10.97
N THR A 374 10.12 3.54 -10.59
CA THR A 374 10.89 2.76 -11.58
C THR A 374 9.98 2.02 -12.55
N GLN A 375 8.85 1.46 -12.10
CA GLN A 375 7.88 0.82 -13.00
C GLN A 375 7.17 1.84 -13.89
N MET A 376 6.81 3.02 -13.36
CA MET A 376 6.27 4.12 -14.17
C MET A 376 7.26 4.53 -15.28
N ARG A 377 8.56 4.57 -14.99
CA ARG A 377 9.60 4.81 -16.00
C ARG A 377 9.75 3.63 -16.96
N ARG A 378 9.83 2.41 -16.44
CA ARG A 378 9.99 1.18 -17.25
C ARG A 378 8.94 1.06 -18.34
N TRP A 379 7.72 1.48 -18.05
CA TRP A 379 6.57 1.35 -18.94
C TRP A 379 6.20 2.63 -19.69
N GLY A 380 7.00 3.71 -19.55
CA GLY A 380 6.85 4.93 -20.34
C GLY A 380 5.91 5.98 -19.78
N GLN A 381 5.27 5.77 -18.63
CA GLN A 381 4.45 6.80 -17.97
C GLN A 381 5.31 8.01 -17.57
N ILE A 382 6.52 7.78 -17.06
CA ILE A 382 7.59 8.77 -16.96
C ILE A 382 8.36 8.71 -18.28
N ALA A 383 8.05 9.66 -19.18
CA ALA A 383 8.53 9.63 -20.55
C ALA A 383 10.05 9.91 -20.70
N ASP A 384 10.62 10.72 -19.80
CA ASP A 384 12.03 11.07 -19.79
C ASP A 384 12.80 10.32 -18.71
N SER A 385 14.07 10.02 -18.98
CA SER A 385 14.95 9.49 -17.93
C SER A 385 15.17 10.53 -16.83
N GLN A 386 15.23 10.05 -15.60
CA GLN A 386 15.47 10.86 -14.40
C GLN A 386 16.76 10.36 -13.73
N ASP A 387 17.45 11.23 -12.98
CA ASP A 387 18.55 10.78 -12.13
C ASP A 387 18.06 10.09 -10.85
N ASP A 388 18.96 9.42 -10.13
CA ASP A 388 18.59 8.68 -8.92
C ASP A 388 18.06 9.63 -7.81
N GLN A 389 18.53 10.87 -7.78
CA GLN A 389 18.09 11.87 -6.80
C GLN A 389 16.63 12.26 -7.00
N TRP A 390 16.19 12.38 -8.25
CA TRP A 390 14.79 12.70 -8.56
C TRP A 390 13.81 11.65 -7.96
N TYR A 391 14.14 10.36 -8.09
CA TYR A 391 13.32 9.29 -7.50
C TYR A 391 13.24 9.41 -5.98
N MET A 392 14.37 9.77 -5.37
CA MET A 392 14.46 9.99 -3.92
C MET A 392 13.61 11.18 -3.47
N ASP A 393 13.70 12.29 -4.19
CA ASP A 393 13.00 13.53 -3.84
C ASP A 393 11.48 13.33 -3.91
N ILE A 394 10.97 12.69 -4.98
CA ILE A 394 9.54 12.37 -5.11
C ILE A 394 9.08 11.39 -4.01
N ALA A 395 9.86 10.35 -3.72
CA ALA A 395 9.53 9.42 -2.65
C ALA A 395 9.38 10.11 -1.29
N LYS A 396 10.30 11.03 -0.96
CA LYS A 396 10.28 11.80 0.29
C LYS A 396 9.17 12.87 0.34
N GLU A 397 8.77 13.40 -0.80
CA GLU A 397 7.65 14.34 -0.87
C GLU A 397 6.33 13.63 -0.55
N VAL A 398 6.15 12.39 -1.00
CA VAL A 398 4.87 11.66 -0.97
C VAL A 398 4.76 10.72 0.21
N TYR A 399 5.80 9.93 0.52
CA TYR A 399 5.80 8.99 1.63
C TYR A 399 6.36 9.65 2.88
N ARG A 400 5.61 9.59 3.98
CA ARG A 400 5.86 10.37 5.20
C ARG A 400 6.09 9.46 6.43
N PRO A 401 7.22 8.73 6.45
CA PRO A 401 7.60 7.93 7.63
C PRO A 401 7.80 8.76 8.89
N ASP A 402 8.05 10.07 8.78
CA ASP A 402 8.16 11.00 9.90
C ASP A 402 6.83 11.16 10.66
N ILE A 403 5.68 11.17 9.97
CA ILE A 403 4.34 11.20 10.60
C ILE A 403 4.03 9.82 11.20
N TYR A 404 4.35 8.74 10.49
CA TYR A 404 4.20 7.39 11.01
C TYR A 404 4.96 7.19 12.32
N GLN A 405 6.22 7.63 12.39
CA GLN A 405 7.06 7.54 13.58
C GLN A 405 6.41 8.23 14.78
N GLN A 406 5.85 9.43 14.60
CA GLN A 406 5.15 10.15 15.68
C GLN A 406 3.97 9.34 16.22
N ALA A 407 3.17 8.73 15.32
CA ALA A 407 2.06 7.88 15.72
C ALA A 407 2.52 6.60 16.46
N ALA A 408 3.59 5.97 15.99
CA ALA A 408 4.17 4.78 16.60
C ALA A 408 4.76 5.07 18.00
N GLU A 409 5.47 6.18 18.14
CA GLU A 409 6.04 6.62 19.43
C GLU A 409 4.94 6.95 20.44
N ALA A 410 3.84 7.62 20.00
CA ALA A 410 2.70 7.88 20.86
C ALA A 410 2.02 6.59 21.31
N LEU A 411 1.87 5.57 20.47
CA LEU A 411 1.34 4.25 20.87
C LEU A 411 2.22 3.53 21.89
N VAL A 412 3.53 3.73 21.84
CA VAL A 412 4.47 3.19 22.83
C VAL A 412 4.35 3.94 24.15
N GLU A 413 4.21 5.27 24.13
CA GLU A 413 4.00 6.09 25.35
C GLU A 413 2.66 5.77 26.02
N ASP A 414 1.60 5.56 25.25
CA ASP A 414 0.29 5.13 25.75
C ASP A 414 0.29 3.70 26.29
N GLY A 415 1.38 2.94 26.10
CA GLY A 415 1.51 1.55 26.53
C GLY A 415 0.63 0.57 25.75
N VAL A 416 0.16 0.96 24.55
CA VAL A 416 -0.67 0.14 23.66
C VAL A 416 0.19 -0.87 22.90
N LEU A 417 1.34 -0.44 22.40
CA LEU A 417 2.33 -1.27 21.72
C LEU A 417 3.72 -1.03 22.36
N THR A 418 4.71 -1.75 21.90
CA THR A 418 6.09 -1.65 22.41
C THR A 418 7.05 -1.22 21.30
N SER A 419 8.22 -0.68 21.67
CA SER A 419 9.24 -0.31 20.68
C SER A 419 9.74 -1.48 19.84
N LYS A 420 9.49 -2.73 20.24
CA LYS A 420 9.86 -3.95 19.50
C LYS A 420 8.90 -4.23 18.33
N ASP A 421 7.74 -3.62 18.35
CA ASP A 421 6.69 -3.77 17.33
C ASP A 421 6.96 -2.89 16.11
N PHE A 422 7.97 -2.02 16.17
CA PHE A 422 8.31 -1.04 15.17
C PHE A 422 9.75 -1.16 14.68
N PRO A 423 10.11 -0.56 13.53
CA PRO A 423 11.50 -0.38 13.14
C PRO A 423 12.30 0.38 14.20
N ASP A 424 13.62 0.13 14.27
CA ASP A 424 14.52 0.96 15.09
C ASP A 424 14.68 2.35 14.46
N PHE A 425 13.78 3.27 14.78
CA PHE A 425 13.74 4.62 14.21
C PHE A 425 15.04 5.42 14.34
N LYS A 426 15.95 5.03 15.24
CA LYS A 426 17.27 5.68 15.36
C LYS A 426 18.20 5.33 14.22
N ASN A 427 18.01 4.16 13.62
CA ASN A 427 18.82 3.63 12.54
C ASN A 427 18.03 3.42 11.24
N GLU A 428 16.73 3.75 11.23
CA GLU A 428 15.86 3.61 10.06
C GLU A 428 16.03 4.81 9.13
N ASP A 429 16.41 4.57 7.88
CA ASP A 429 16.61 5.59 6.86
C ASP A 429 15.51 5.61 5.79
N GLY A 430 14.49 4.77 5.94
CA GLY A 430 13.39 4.62 5.00
C GLY A 430 13.69 3.69 3.82
N PHE A 431 14.77 2.91 3.89
CA PHE A 431 15.15 1.98 2.83
C PHE A 431 15.17 0.55 3.33
N ARG A 432 14.38 -0.30 2.68
CA ARG A 432 14.51 -1.74 2.87
C ARG A 432 15.86 -2.21 2.34
N ALA A 433 16.43 -3.25 2.95
CA ALA A 433 17.56 -3.97 2.39
C ALA A 433 17.25 -4.42 0.94
N PRO A 434 18.27 -4.57 0.07
CA PRO A 434 18.05 -5.00 -1.30
C PRO A 434 17.15 -6.24 -1.39
N GLN A 435 16.08 -6.16 -2.19
CA GLN A 435 15.07 -7.21 -2.34
C GLN A 435 15.53 -8.23 -3.39
N THR A 436 15.58 -9.50 -3.02
CA THR A 436 16.15 -10.57 -3.84
C THR A 436 15.14 -11.61 -4.33
N HIS A 437 13.90 -11.53 -3.87
CA HIS A 437 12.87 -12.53 -4.15
C HIS A 437 11.85 -12.00 -5.17
N PHE A 438 12.33 -11.80 -6.41
CA PHE A 438 11.50 -11.54 -7.58
C PHE A 438 11.44 -12.80 -8.47
N ILE A 439 10.34 -12.97 -9.21
CA ILE A 439 10.10 -14.13 -10.08
C ILE A 439 11.18 -14.33 -11.16
N ASP A 440 11.85 -13.27 -11.56
CA ASP A 440 12.94 -13.25 -12.54
C ASP A 440 14.34 -13.21 -11.90
N ASN A 441 14.41 -13.26 -10.55
CA ASN A 441 15.65 -13.16 -9.76
C ASN A 441 16.42 -11.84 -9.92
N ILE A 442 15.81 -10.78 -10.45
CA ILE A 442 16.43 -9.45 -10.51
C ILE A 442 16.38 -8.83 -9.11
N VAL A 443 17.56 -8.44 -8.60
CA VAL A 443 17.68 -7.77 -7.31
C VAL A 443 17.29 -6.32 -7.43
N TYR A 444 16.36 -5.87 -6.60
CA TYR A 444 15.96 -4.48 -6.45
C TYR A 444 16.68 -3.84 -5.25
N ASP A 445 17.36 -2.75 -5.49
CA ASP A 445 17.96 -1.85 -4.51
C ASP A 445 17.36 -0.45 -4.69
N GLY A 446 16.54 0.00 -3.75
CA GLY A 446 15.85 1.30 -3.83
C GLY A 446 16.79 2.50 -3.85
N THR A 447 18.06 2.33 -3.45
CA THR A 447 19.09 3.39 -3.52
C THR A 447 19.68 3.57 -4.92
N LYS A 448 19.37 2.64 -5.88
CA LYS A 448 19.94 2.59 -7.22
C LYS A 448 18.89 2.34 -8.31
N PRO A 449 17.88 3.21 -8.45
CA PRO A 449 16.77 3.00 -9.36
C PRO A 449 17.19 2.85 -10.82
N ASN A 450 18.15 3.65 -11.32
CA ASN A 450 18.62 3.54 -12.69
C ASN A 450 19.46 2.28 -12.95
N GLU A 451 20.19 1.78 -11.96
CA GLU A 451 20.89 0.51 -12.08
C GLU A 451 19.89 -0.65 -12.16
N TYR A 452 18.81 -0.59 -11.39
CA TYR A 452 17.71 -1.57 -11.45
C TYR A 452 17.03 -1.58 -12.82
N LEU A 453 16.66 -0.42 -13.36
CA LEU A 453 16.04 -0.29 -14.68
C LEU A 453 16.87 -0.91 -15.81
N LYS A 454 18.21 -0.83 -15.76
CA LYS A 454 19.11 -1.40 -16.77
C LYS A 454 19.11 -2.93 -16.83
N LYS A 455 18.62 -3.60 -15.78
CA LYS A 455 18.63 -5.08 -15.70
C LYS A 455 17.54 -5.75 -16.53
N PHE A 456 16.48 -5.03 -16.89
CA PHE A 456 15.34 -5.61 -17.61
C PHE A 456 15.63 -5.82 -19.10
N SER A 457 15.22 -6.96 -19.65
CA SER A 457 15.24 -7.23 -21.08
C SER A 457 14.10 -6.50 -21.81
N ILE A 458 12.90 -6.45 -21.20
CA ILE A 458 11.73 -5.75 -21.71
C ILE A 458 11.44 -4.56 -20.78
N GLY A 459 11.42 -3.36 -21.33
CA GLY A 459 11.18 -2.11 -20.62
C GLY A 459 12.13 -0.99 -21.04
N LEU A 460 11.74 0.25 -20.82
CA LEU A 460 12.56 1.43 -21.10
C LEU A 460 13.72 1.56 -20.12
N LYS A 461 14.87 1.98 -20.62
CA LYS A 461 16.13 2.12 -19.87
C LYS A 461 16.79 3.43 -20.27
N GLY A 462 17.30 4.17 -19.28
CA GLY A 462 18.07 5.37 -19.58
C GLY A 462 17.32 6.34 -20.49
N ASN A 463 17.89 6.64 -21.66
CA ASN A 463 17.34 7.62 -22.61
C ASN A 463 16.35 7.03 -23.63
N ASP A 464 15.94 5.79 -23.49
CA ASP A 464 14.92 5.20 -24.36
C ASP A 464 13.65 6.06 -24.36
N LYS A 465 12.98 6.13 -25.52
CA LYS A 465 11.78 6.97 -25.72
C LYS A 465 10.66 6.12 -26.33
N VAL A 466 9.42 6.47 -25.99
CA VAL A 466 8.20 5.94 -26.58
C VAL A 466 7.34 7.09 -27.08
#